data_53f43c72f89b3bc391131399811becd2
#
_entry.id   53f43c72f89b3bc391131399811becd2
#
_cell.length_a   1.000
_cell.length_b   1.000
_cell.length_c   1.000
_cell.angle_alpha   90.00
_cell.angle_beta   90.00
_cell.angle_gamma   90.00
#
_symmetry.space_group_name_H-M   'P 1'
#
loop_
_entity.id
_entity.type
_entity.pdbx_description
1 polymer ?
#
loop_
_entity_poly.entity_id
_entity_poly.type
_entity_poly.pdbx_seq_one_letter_code
_entity_poly.pdbx_strand_id
1 'polypeptide(L)'
;MRRVEHAGGSVAVPPASGPYGHSATCVDPQGAVFRLWEAGAHHGSQTVNVPGAWNFSDLRTPDVAASLAFYGEVFGWRVDPDLGAGMIRLPGYGDHLAATIDPGIHERQAFAPPGFADVIAGLTPDDAAERASWVIRFTVQDRDASVSAAERLGATVVSLADTEWTKEAVIVDPQGASFIVSQFAPQG
;
A
#
# COMPACT_ATOMS: atom_id res chain seq x y z
N MET A 1 -16.66 6.69 -8.65
CA MET A 1 -16.89 6.01 -9.93
C MET A 1 -16.60 6.92 -11.12
N ARG A 2 -17.36 8.01 -11.34
CA ARG A 2 -17.17 8.91 -12.51
C ARG A 2 -15.73 9.39 -12.73
N ARG A 3 -14.97 9.70 -11.65
CA ARG A 3 -13.54 10.07 -11.79
C ARG A 3 -12.68 8.91 -12.27
N VAL A 4 -12.95 7.69 -11.81
CA VAL A 4 -12.21 6.48 -12.25
C VAL A 4 -12.38 6.28 -13.76
N GLU A 5 -13.62 6.35 -14.25
CA GLU A 5 -13.93 6.18 -15.68
C GLU A 5 -13.38 7.34 -16.51
N HIS A 6 -13.44 8.59 -15.99
CA HIS A 6 -12.91 9.77 -16.69
C HIS A 6 -11.38 9.69 -16.84
N ALA A 7 -10.69 9.21 -15.81
CA ALA A 7 -9.24 8.98 -15.82
C ALA A 7 -8.79 7.73 -16.59
N GLY A 8 -9.70 7.03 -17.28
CA GLY A 8 -9.41 5.87 -18.12
C GLY A 8 -9.45 4.52 -17.42
N GLY A 9 -9.80 4.46 -16.15
CA GLY A 9 -10.07 3.20 -15.45
C GLY A 9 -11.46 2.65 -15.73
N SER A 10 -11.78 1.51 -15.12
CA SER A 10 -13.08 0.85 -15.28
C SER A 10 -13.66 0.39 -13.95
N VAL A 11 -14.96 0.15 -13.92
CA VAL A 11 -15.71 -0.39 -12.79
C VAL A 11 -16.00 -1.86 -13.05
N ALA A 12 -15.25 -2.74 -12.40
CA ALA A 12 -15.42 -4.19 -12.53
C ALA A 12 -16.62 -4.70 -11.72
N VAL A 13 -16.85 -4.14 -10.52
CA VAL A 13 -18.03 -4.44 -9.71
C VAL A 13 -18.65 -3.12 -9.28
N PRO A 14 -19.91 -2.84 -9.67
CA PRO A 14 -20.58 -1.59 -9.31
C PRO A 14 -20.76 -1.44 -7.80
N PRO A 15 -21.03 -0.20 -7.32
CA PRO A 15 -21.25 0.05 -5.90
C PRO A 15 -22.39 -0.81 -5.34
N ALA A 16 -22.10 -1.48 -4.24
CA ALA A 16 -23.07 -2.29 -3.50
C ALA A 16 -22.98 -1.98 -2.00
N SER A 17 -24.15 -1.95 -1.36
CA SER A 17 -24.27 -1.82 0.10
C SER A 17 -24.08 -3.16 0.77
N GLY A 18 -23.33 -3.15 1.88
CA GLY A 18 -23.17 -4.30 2.76
C GLY A 18 -23.37 -3.91 4.22
N PRO A 19 -23.31 -4.86 5.15
CA PRO A 19 -23.55 -4.59 6.57
C PRO A 19 -22.51 -3.64 7.19
N TYR A 20 -21.35 -3.48 6.55
CA TYR A 20 -20.24 -2.68 7.06
C TYR A 20 -19.99 -1.37 6.31
N GLY A 21 -20.68 -1.14 5.19
CA GLY A 21 -20.52 0.05 4.35
C GLY A 21 -20.85 -0.20 2.89
N HIS A 22 -20.33 0.66 2.02
CA HIS A 22 -20.51 0.56 0.58
C HIS A 22 -19.17 0.28 -0.08
N SER A 23 -19.14 -0.58 -1.08
CA SER A 23 -17.90 -0.86 -1.82
C SER A 23 -18.12 -1.04 -3.31
N ALA A 24 -17.09 -0.73 -4.08
CA ALA A 24 -17.01 -0.98 -5.51
C ALA A 24 -15.62 -1.50 -5.86
N THR A 25 -15.52 -2.37 -6.86
CA THR A 25 -14.23 -2.81 -7.37
C THR A 25 -13.94 -2.12 -8.70
N CYS A 26 -12.76 -1.54 -8.80
CA CYS A 26 -12.28 -0.80 -9.95
C CYS A 26 -10.99 -1.40 -10.48
N VAL A 27 -10.66 -1.07 -11.73
CA VAL A 27 -9.40 -1.44 -12.39
C VAL A 27 -8.82 -0.16 -12.96
N ASP A 28 -7.54 0.08 -12.73
CA ASP A 28 -6.83 1.20 -13.33
C ASP A 28 -6.50 0.93 -14.82
N PRO A 29 -6.01 1.91 -15.58
CA PRO A 29 -5.72 1.74 -17.01
C PRO A 29 -4.65 0.68 -17.31
N GLN A 30 -3.83 0.29 -16.33
CA GLN A 30 -2.76 -0.68 -16.46
C GLN A 30 -3.10 -2.05 -15.88
N GLY A 31 -4.36 -2.24 -15.45
CA GLY A 31 -4.88 -3.53 -15.00
C GLY A 31 -4.79 -3.79 -13.50
N ALA A 32 -4.32 -2.84 -12.67
CA ALA A 32 -4.34 -3.01 -11.23
C ALA A 32 -5.77 -2.92 -10.68
N VAL A 33 -6.16 -3.96 -9.96
CA VAL A 33 -7.47 -4.04 -9.31
C VAL A 33 -7.38 -3.35 -7.94
N PHE A 34 -8.31 -2.45 -7.67
CA PHE A 34 -8.45 -1.80 -6.37
C PHE A 34 -9.91 -1.67 -5.96
N ARG A 35 -10.14 -1.48 -4.67
CA ARG A 35 -11.48 -1.36 -4.13
C ARG A 35 -11.69 0.03 -3.53
N LEU A 36 -12.79 0.66 -3.89
CA LEU A 36 -13.32 1.83 -3.19
C LEU A 36 -14.22 1.35 -2.06
N TRP A 37 -14.07 1.97 -0.90
CA TRP A 37 -14.89 1.65 0.25
C TRP A 37 -15.31 2.91 1.00
N GLU A 38 -16.60 3.02 1.25
CA GLU A 38 -17.20 4.03 2.11
C GLU A 38 -17.62 3.35 3.41
N ALA A 39 -17.03 3.77 4.53
CA ALA A 39 -17.28 3.18 5.83
C ALA A 39 -18.73 3.38 6.27
N GLY A 40 -19.33 2.30 6.79
CA GLY A 40 -20.57 2.33 7.54
C GLY A 40 -20.31 2.06 9.02
N ALA A 41 -20.85 0.96 9.53
CA ALA A 41 -20.62 0.55 10.92
C ALA A 41 -19.17 0.11 11.21
N HIS A 42 -18.40 -0.26 10.18
CA HIS A 42 -16.99 -0.64 10.31
C HIS A 42 -16.10 0.45 9.72
N HIS A 43 -15.21 1.02 10.53
CA HIS A 43 -14.39 2.19 10.16
C HIS A 43 -13.03 1.84 9.53
N GLY A 44 -12.75 0.59 9.24
CA GLY A 44 -11.48 0.12 8.64
C GLY A 44 -10.60 -0.63 9.63
N SER A 45 -9.32 -0.76 9.29
CA SER A 45 -8.35 -1.45 10.12
C SER A 45 -8.12 -0.69 11.43
N GLN A 46 -8.28 -1.38 12.56
CA GLN A 46 -8.02 -0.83 13.89
C GLN A 46 -6.60 -1.16 14.38
N THR A 47 -5.97 -2.14 13.76
CA THR A 47 -4.60 -2.56 14.08
C THR A 47 -3.76 -2.50 12.82
N VAL A 48 -2.75 -1.62 12.83
CA VAL A 48 -1.83 -1.39 11.72
C VAL A 48 -0.40 -1.18 12.28
N ASN A 49 0.62 -1.38 11.45
CA ASN A 49 2.02 -1.07 11.76
C ASN A 49 2.60 -1.81 12.99
N VAL A 50 1.99 -2.91 13.39
CA VAL A 50 2.53 -3.80 14.45
C VAL A 50 2.79 -5.19 13.86
N PRO A 51 3.67 -6.01 14.46
CA PRO A 51 3.94 -7.35 13.95
C PRO A 51 2.68 -8.19 13.77
N GLY A 52 2.51 -8.76 12.57
CA GLY A 52 1.34 -9.50 12.14
C GLY A 52 0.22 -8.66 11.53
N ALA A 53 0.36 -7.32 11.47
CA ALA A 53 -0.65 -6.43 10.90
C ALA A 53 -0.22 -5.82 9.56
N TRP A 54 -1.21 -5.33 8.81
CA TRP A 54 -0.99 -4.52 7.62
C TRP A 54 -0.17 -3.27 7.96
N ASN A 55 0.77 -2.97 7.09
CA ASN A 55 1.63 -1.80 7.20
C ASN A 55 1.38 -0.86 6.02
N PHE A 56 1.54 -1.39 4.80
CA PHE A 56 1.57 -0.58 3.60
C PHE A 56 0.96 -1.34 2.42
N SER A 57 0.65 -0.61 1.34
CA SER A 57 0.33 -1.18 0.04
C SER A 57 1.26 -0.57 -1.00
N ASP A 58 1.84 -1.40 -1.85
CA ASP A 58 2.75 -0.99 -2.91
C ASP A 58 2.10 -1.23 -4.27
N LEU A 59 2.06 -0.19 -5.10
CA LEU A 59 1.71 -0.32 -6.50
C LEU A 59 2.97 -0.72 -7.30
N ARG A 60 2.94 -1.91 -7.88
CA ARG A 60 3.92 -2.34 -8.88
C ARG A 60 3.37 -2.05 -10.25
N THR A 61 4.14 -1.37 -11.09
CA THR A 61 3.62 -0.89 -12.37
C THR A 61 4.69 -0.86 -13.45
N PRO A 62 4.35 -1.27 -14.69
CA PRO A 62 5.24 -1.13 -15.84
C PRO A 62 5.34 0.33 -16.34
N ASP A 63 4.39 1.22 -15.97
CA ASP A 63 4.40 2.62 -16.36
C ASP A 63 4.05 3.52 -15.17
N VAL A 64 5.09 4.02 -14.51
CA VAL A 64 5.00 4.91 -13.36
C VAL A 64 4.25 6.21 -13.69
N ALA A 65 4.52 6.79 -14.87
CA ALA A 65 3.94 8.08 -15.25
C ALA A 65 2.43 7.97 -15.45
N ALA A 66 1.98 6.93 -16.15
CA ALA A 66 0.55 6.68 -16.36
C ALA A 66 -0.17 6.34 -15.06
N SER A 67 0.45 5.56 -14.16
CA SER A 67 -0.09 5.28 -12.84
C SER A 67 -0.28 6.55 -12.01
N LEU A 68 0.75 7.40 -11.94
CA LEU A 68 0.67 8.66 -11.20
C LEU A 68 -0.35 9.63 -11.78
N ALA A 69 -0.49 9.69 -13.10
CA ALA A 69 -1.55 10.50 -13.74
C ALA A 69 -2.94 10.03 -13.33
N PHE A 70 -3.19 8.72 -13.39
CA PHE A 70 -4.47 8.12 -13.01
C PHE A 70 -4.80 8.36 -11.52
N TYR A 71 -3.93 7.92 -10.62
CA TYR A 71 -4.18 8.04 -9.17
C TYR A 71 -4.16 9.50 -8.68
N GLY A 72 -3.38 10.36 -9.36
CA GLY A 72 -3.37 11.79 -9.13
C GLY A 72 -4.71 12.44 -9.47
N GLU A 73 -5.33 12.09 -10.61
CA GLU A 73 -6.63 12.61 -11.03
C GLU A 73 -7.77 12.06 -10.16
N VAL A 74 -7.74 10.75 -9.85
CA VAL A 74 -8.82 10.10 -9.09
C VAL A 74 -8.82 10.51 -7.63
N PHE A 75 -7.63 10.53 -6.98
CA PHE A 75 -7.51 10.68 -5.52
C PHE A 75 -6.70 11.89 -5.06
N GLY A 76 -6.02 12.60 -5.96
CA GLY A 76 -5.10 13.69 -5.61
C GLY A 76 -3.75 13.20 -5.08
N TRP A 77 -3.39 11.95 -5.34
CA TRP A 77 -2.14 11.35 -4.90
C TRP A 77 -0.95 11.97 -5.64
N ARG A 78 0.18 12.08 -4.95
CA ARG A 78 1.41 12.66 -5.51
C ARG A 78 2.63 11.89 -5.01
N VAL A 79 3.69 11.90 -5.80
CA VAL A 79 5.03 11.52 -5.35
C VAL A 79 5.78 12.79 -4.96
N ASP A 80 6.50 12.72 -3.86
CA ASP A 80 7.38 13.79 -3.40
C ASP A 80 8.82 13.28 -3.44
N PRO A 81 9.70 13.88 -4.26
CA PRO A 81 11.08 13.45 -4.37
C PRO A 81 11.85 13.50 -3.03
N ASP A 82 11.46 14.44 -2.15
CA ASP A 82 12.13 14.63 -0.86
C ASP A 82 11.80 13.53 0.16
N LEU A 83 10.73 12.76 -0.09
CA LEU A 83 10.33 11.62 0.76
C LEU A 83 10.99 10.29 0.34
N GLY A 84 11.84 10.32 -0.68
CA GLY A 84 12.46 9.13 -1.25
C GLY A 84 11.68 8.53 -2.43
N ALA A 85 12.36 7.69 -3.19
CA ALA A 85 11.80 7.10 -4.41
C ALA A 85 10.58 6.22 -4.09
N GLY A 86 9.49 6.48 -4.80
CA GLY A 86 8.31 5.64 -4.78
C GLY A 86 7.36 5.85 -3.60
N MET A 87 7.50 6.91 -2.80
CA MET A 87 6.51 7.23 -1.77
C MET A 87 5.35 8.04 -2.34
N ILE A 88 4.16 7.46 -2.31
CA ILE A 88 2.90 8.13 -2.68
C ILE A 88 2.33 8.80 -1.45
N ARG A 89 2.00 10.08 -1.55
CA ARG A 89 1.35 10.85 -0.48
C ARG A 89 0.00 11.43 -0.91
N LEU A 90 -0.86 11.64 0.08
CA LEU A 90 -2.07 12.47 -0.02
C LEU A 90 -1.84 13.73 0.82
N PRO A 91 -1.60 14.91 0.21
CA PRO A 91 -1.30 16.13 0.97
C PRO A 91 -2.37 16.46 2.01
N GLY A 92 -1.94 16.71 3.25
CA GLY A 92 -2.81 17.00 4.41
C GLY A 92 -3.41 15.77 5.08
N TYR A 93 -3.04 14.55 4.66
CA TYR A 93 -3.56 13.33 5.27
C TYR A 93 -3.07 13.15 6.72
N GLY A 94 -1.82 13.48 7.01
CA GLY A 94 -1.26 13.46 8.37
C GLY A 94 -2.02 14.39 9.32
N ASP A 95 -2.35 15.59 8.88
CA ASP A 95 -3.14 16.54 9.68
C ASP A 95 -4.57 16.02 9.90
N HIS A 96 -5.16 15.40 8.88
CA HIS A 96 -6.46 14.74 9.02
C HIS A 96 -6.43 13.62 10.05
N LEU A 97 -5.41 12.77 10.01
CA LEU A 97 -5.23 11.68 10.99
C LEU A 97 -5.05 12.25 12.40
N ALA A 98 -4.22 13.29 12.57
CA ALA A 98 -3.99 13.94 13.84
C ALA A 98 -5.27 14.54 14.44
N ALA A 99 -6.13 15.09 13.59
CA ALA A 99 -7.39 15.68 14.02
C ALA A 99 -8.52 14.66 14.30
N THR A 100 -8.37 13.40 13.86
CA THR A 100 -9.47 12.41 13.90
C THR A 100 -9.14 11.17 14.70
N ILE A 101 -8.25 10.31 14.21
CA ILE A 101 -8.06 8.96 14.76
C ILE A 101 -6.69 8.73 15.37
N ASP A 102 -5.71 9.61 15.12
CA ASP A 102 -4.32 9.42 15.53
C ASP A 102 -3.64 10.75 15.93
N PRO A 103 -4.01 11.34 17.08
CA PRO A 103 -3.45 12.63 17.53
C PRO A 103 -1.93 12.65 17.68
N GLY A 104 -1.29 11.51 17.88
CA GLY A 104 0.16 11.37 18.10
C GLY A 104 0.97 11.11 16.84
N ILE A 105 0.39 11.12 15.64
CA ILE A 105 1.10 10.70 14.41
C ILE A 105 2.34 11.54 14.11
N HIS A 106 2.27 12.85 14.24
CA HIS A 106 3.39 13.74 13.97
C HIS A 106 4.55 13.52 14.95
N GLU A 107 4.25 13.30 16.23
CA GLU A 107 5.27 13.00 17.24
C GLU A 107 5.96 11.66 16.97
N ARG A 108 5.18 10.61 16.68
CA ARG A 108 5.73 9.28 16.39
C ARG A 108 6.55 9.25 15.11
N GLN A 109 6.29 10.13 14.16
CA GLN A 109 6.99 10.20 12.87
C GLN A 109 8.02 11.35 12.82
N ALA A 110 8.34 11.98 13.95
CA ALA A 110 9.31 13.09 13.99
C ALA A 110 10.73 12.70 13.53
N PHE A 111 11.07 11.42 13.50
CA PHE A 111 12.34 10.89 12.98
C PHE A 111 12.37 10.80 11.45
N ALA A 112 11.21 10.80 10.79
CA ALA A 112 11.07 10.67 9.36
C ALA A 112 11.19 12.06 8.66
N PRO A 113 11.43 12.09 7.34
CA PRO A 113 11.45 13.34 6.58
C PRO A 113 10.13 14.13 6.72
N PRO A 114 10.17 15.47 6.65
CA PRO A 114 8.96 16.30 6.68
C PRO A 114 7.95 15.87 5.63
N GLY A 115 6.67 15.75 6.02
CA GLY A 115 5.59 15.29 5.14
C GLY A 115 5.40 13.78 5.11
N PHE A 116 6.20 13.00 5.83
CA PHE A 116 6.05 11.54 5.86
C PHE A 116 4.69 11.09 6.44
N ALA A 117 4.07 11.88 7.31
CA ALA A 117 2.72 11.60 7.83
C ALA A 117 1.62 11.59 6.75
N ASP A 118 1.88 12.19 5.60
CA ASP A 118 0.98 12.18 4.43
C ASP A 118 1.15 10.93 3.54
N VAL A 119 2.17 10.10 3.79
CA VAL A 119 2.46 8.92 2.96
C VAL A 119 1.39 7.85 3.18
N ILE A 120 0.86 7.33 2.07
CA ILE A 120 -0.28 6.40 2.06
C ILE A 120 0.01 5.08 1.34
N ALA A 121 1.00 5.07 0.45
CA ALA A 121 1.34 3.89 -0.35
C ALA A 121 2.77 3.98 -0.89
N GLY A 122 3.31 2.84 -1.32
CA GLY A 122 4.51 2.74 -2.11
C GLY A 122 4.21 2.63 -3.61
N LEU A 123 5.21 2.94 -4.43
CA LEU A 123 5.20 2.72 -5.87
C LEU A 123 6.54 2.15 -6.30
N THR A 124 6.51 1.01 -6.96
CA THR A 124 7.70 0.30 -7.43
C THR A 124 7.60 0.09 -8.94
N PRO A 125 8.54 0.60 -9.73
CA PRO A 125 8.64 0.25 -11.14
C PRO A 125 8.83 -1.26 -11.31
N ASP A 126 8.14 -1.86 -12.26
CA ASP A 126 8.26 -3.28 -12.60
C ASP A 126 8.13 -3.45 -14.13
N ASP A 127 9.24 -3.17 -14.82
CA ASP A 127 9.30 -3.19 -16.28
C ASP A 127 9.06 -4.59 -16.88
N ALA A 128 9.15 -5.63 -16.06
CA ALA A 128 8.88 -7.01 -16.47
C ALA A 128 7.42 -7.41 -16.31
N ALA A 129 6.61 -6.61 -15.59
CA ALA A 129 5.20 -6.89 -15.38
C ALA A 129 4.38 -6.61 -16.64
N GLU A 130 3.49 -7.53 -17.01
CA GLU A 130 2.52 -7.31 -18.10
C GLU A 130 1.40 -6.33 -17.72
N ARG A 131 1.17 -6.15 -16.41
CA ARG A 131 0.13 -5.28 -15.85
C ARG A 131 0.52 -4.80 -14.46
N ALA A 132 -0.04 -3.67 -14.07
CA ALA A 132 0.11 -3.18 -12.71
C ALA A 132 -0.62 -4.06 -11.68
N SER A 133 -0.13 -4.06 -10.45
CA SER A 133 -0.74 -4.80 -9.34
C SER A 133 -0.47 -4.10 -8.00
N TRP A 134 -1.44 -4.22 -7.08
CA TRP A 134 -1.26 -3.83 -5.69
C TRP A 134 -0.75 -5.02 -4.87
N VAL A 135 0.34 -4.82 -4.14
CA VAL A 135 0.95 -5.80 -3.24
C VAL A 135 0.84 -5.28 -1.81
N ILE A 136 0.36 -6.13 -0.91
CA ILE A 136 0.20 -5.78 0.51
C ILE A 136 1.49 -6.06 1.26
N ARG A 137 1.86 -5.14 2.17
CA ARG A 137 3.01 -5.25 3.05
C ARG A 137 2.53 -5.47 4.49
N PHE A 138 3.07 -6.50 5.14
CA PHE A 138 2.82 -6.80 6.55
C PHE A 138 4.08 -6.50 7.38
N THR A 139 3.89 -5.85 8.52
CA THR A 139 4.96 -5.72 9.51
C THR A 139 5.25 -7.07 10.15
N VAL A 140 6.51 -7.40 10.31
CA VAL A 140 6.97 -8.57 11.07
C VAL A 140 8.05 -8.17 12.06
N GLN A 141 8.17 -8.93 13.15
CA GLN A 141 9.21 -8.72 14.15
C GLN A 141 10.59 -9.19 13.65
N ASP A 142 10.61 -10.28 12.88
CA ASP A 142 11.80 -10.91 12.32
C ASP A 142 11.46 -11.42 10.91
N ARG A 143 12.13 -10.84 9.89
CA ARG A 143 11.96 -11.19 8.49
C ARG A 143 12.38 -12.63 8.21
N ASP A 144 13.52 -13.06 8.75
CA ASP A 144 14.11 -14.37 8.44
C ASP A 144 13.32 -15.50 9.10
N ALA A 145 12.84 -15.28 10.33
CA ALA A 145 11.93 -16.21 10.99
C ALA A 145 10.59 -16.32 10.24
N SER A 146 10.07 -15.19 9.72
CA SER A 146 8.84 -15.16 8.92
C SER A 146 8.99 -15.88 7.58
N VAL A 147 10.12 -15.68 6.89
CA VAL A 147 10.50 -16.41 5.68
C VAL A 147 10.55 -17.91 5.93
N SER A 148 11.28 -18.33 6.96
CA SER A 148 11.38 -19.75 7.32
C SER A 148 10.03 -20.37 7.66
N ALA A 149 9.13 -19.61 8.30
CA ALA A 149 7.77 -20.06 8.60
C ALA A 149 6.94 -20.22 7.32
N ALA A 150 7.03 -19.25 6.41
CA ALA A 150 6.32 -19.28 5.13
C ALA A 150 6.73 -20.47 4.25
N GLU A 151 8.04 -20.73 4.14
CA GLU A 151 8.57 -21.89 3.39
C GLU A 151 8.08 -23.23 3.97
N ARG A 152 8.09 -23.38 5.31
CA ARG A 152 7.55 -24.60 5.96
C ARG A 152 6.06 -24.81 5.69
N LEU A 153 5.31 -23.71 5.42
CA LEU A 153 3.89 -23.75 5.08
C LEU A 153 3.65 -23.86 3.57
N GLY A 154 4.69 -24.03 2.77
CA GLY A 154 4.59 -24.25 1.32
C GLY A 154 4.59 -22.98 0.47
N ALA A 155 4.90 -21.84 1.02
CA ALA A 155 5.08 -20.62 0.27
C ALA A 155 6.44 -20.58 -0.46
N THR A 156 6.53 -19.75 -1.50
CA THR A 156 7.77 -19.51 -2.25
C THR A 156 8.29 -18.11 -1.90
N VAL A 157 9.56 -18.00 -1.57
CA VAL A 157 10.26 -16.72 -1.41
C VAL A 157 10.79 -16.27 -2.76
N VAL A 158 10.29 -15.13 -3.24
CA VAL A 158 10.64 -14.59 -4.57
C VAL A 158 11.92 -13.75 -4.49
N SER A 159 12.02 -12.90 -3.46
CA SER A 159 13.19 -12.04 -3.25
C SER A 159 13.36 -11.66 -1.80
N LEU A 160 14.60 -11.32 -1.44
CA LEU A 160 14.99 -10.72 -0.18
C LEU A 160 15.64 -9.37 -0.47
N ALA A 161 15.36 -8.36 0.35
CA ALA A 161 16.00 -7.05 0.25
C ALA A 161 16.27 -6.48 1.64
N ASP A 162 17.44 -5.89 1.80
CA ASP A 162 17.78 -5.08 2.97
C ASP A 162 17.94 -3.63 2.49
N THR A 163 17.09 -2.74 3.01
CA THR A 163 17.09 -1.33 2.70
C THR A 163 17.75 -0.55 3.84
N GLU A 164 17.83 0.77 3.71
CA GLU A 164 18.29 1.64 4.79
C GLU A 164 17.43 1.53 6.07
N TRP A 165 16.12 1.23 5.90
CA TRP A 165 15.15 1.25 6.98
C TRP A 165 14.54 -0.12 7.31
N THR A 166 14.55 -1.05 6.36
CA THR A 166 13.80 -2.30 6.50
C THR A 166 14.56 -3.50 5.96
N LYS A 167 14.27 -4.67 6.54
CA LYS A 167 14.53 -5.98 5.93
C LYS A 167 13.23 -6.54 5.38
N GLU A 168 13.20 -6.92 4.12
CA GLU A 168 12.00 -7.32 3.41
C GLU A 168 12.12 -8.66 2.72
N ALA A 169 10.99 -9.32 2.52
CA ALA A 169 10.88 -10.48 1.65
C ALA A 169 9.58 -10.42 0.86
N VAL A 170 9.66 -10.69 -0.44
CA VAL A 170 8.49 -10.93 -1.29
C VAL A 170 8.17 -12.42 -1.24
N ILE A 171 6.95 -12.75 -0.88
CA ILE A 171 6.49 -14.13 -0.67
C ILE A 171 5.24 -14.36 -1.53
N VAL A 172 5.17 -15.54 -2.14
CA VAL A 172 3.97 -16.04 -2.82
C VAL A 172 3.45 -17.23 -2.01
N ASP A 173 2.22 -17.14 -1.55
CA ASP A 173 1.59 -18.22 -0.80
C ASP A 173 1.22 -19.42 -1.70
N PRO A 174 0.82 -20.58 -1.13
CA PRO A 174 0.44 -21.75 -1.90
C PRO A 174 -0.78 -21.56 -2.82
N GLN A 175 -1.57 -20.51 -2.61
CA GLN A 175 -2.72 -20.13 -3.46
C GLN A 175 -2.33 -19.13 -4.55
N GLY A 176 -1.08 -18.65 -4.58
CA GLY A 176 -0.57 -17.72 -5.57
C GLY A 176 -0.71 -16.25 -5.19
N ALA A 177 -1.12 -15.92 -3.96
CA ALA A 177 -1.17 -14.53 -3.50
C ALA A 177 0.23 -14.03 -3.15
N SER A 178 0.62 -12.89 -3.74
CA SER A 178 1.89 -12.23 -3.47
C SER A 178 1.73 -11.16 -2.38
N PHE A 179 2.64 -11.15 -1.42
CA PHE A 179 2.71 -10.15 -0.36
C PHE A 179 4.15 -9.91 0.08
N ILE A 180 4.37 -8.84 0.82
CA ILE A 180 5.68 -8.48 1.37
C ILE A 180 5.61 -8.60 2.89
N VAL A 181 6.62 -9.22 3.50
CA VAL A 181 6.89 -9.08 4.94
C VAL A 181 8.02 -8.09 5.13
N SER A 182 7.85 -7.15 6.07
CA SER A 182 8.77 -6.05 6.31
C SER A 182 9.06 -5.91 7.80
N GLN A 183 10.33 -6.04 8.15
CA GLN A 183 10.88 -5.80 9.48
C GLN A 183 11.50 -4.41 9.51
N PHE A 184 11.08 -3.55 10.43
CA PHE A 184 11.76 -2.27 10.66
C PHE A 184 13.13 -2.55 11.31
N ALA A 185 14.20 -2.20 10.60
CA ALA A 185 15.59 -2.46 11.00
C ALA A 185 16.50 -1.36 10.43
N PRO A 186 16.42 -0.10 10.95
CA PRO A 186 17.22 1.00 10.45
C PRO A 186 18.71 0.69 10.58
N GLN A 187 19.43 0.93 9.51
CA GLN A 187 20.90 0.82 9.47
C GLN A 187 21.45 2.09 10.13
N GLY A 188 21.98 1.99 11.36
CA GLY A 188 22.52 3.10 12.14
C GLY A 188 23.81 3.67 11.57
#